data_58b1bd8cc480292deb6a9a1ae998cbc2
#
_entry.id   58b1bd8cc480292deb6a9a1ae998cbc2
#
_cell.length_a   1.000
_cell.length_b   1.000
_cell.length_c   1.000
_cell.angle_alpha   90.00
_cell.angle_beta   90.00
_cell.angle_gamma   90.00
#
_symmetry.space_group_name_H-M   'P 1'
#
loop_
_entity.id
_entity.type
_entity.pdbx_description
1 polymer ?
#
loop_
_entity_poly.entity_id
_entity_poly.type
_entity_poly.pdbx_seq_one_letter_code
_entity_poly.pdbx_strand_id
1 'polypeptide(L)' 'MAKENKRFVKTLKETDWSGNTEIWVDRTTGVNYLFHSNGNAAGLTPLLNRDGTPVITTVFDEE' A
#
# COMPACT_ATOMS: atom_id res chain seq x y z
N MET A 1 -0.93 -26.00 -8.53
CA MET A 1 0.08 -25.01 -8.28
C MET A 1 -0.22 -24.15 -7.08
N ALA A 2 0.76 -23.94 -6.25
CA ALA A 2 0.53 -23.17 -5.03
C ALA A 2 0.43 -21.68 -5.35
N LYS A 3 -0.48 -21.02 -4.67
CA LYS A 3 -0.63 -19.60 -4.79
C LYS A 3 0.43 -18.92 -3.92
N GLU A 4 1.04 -17.89 -4.45
CA GLU A 4 1.96 -17.12 -3.65
C GLU A 4 1.22 -16.36 -2.57
N ASN A 5 1.77 -16.38 -1.37
CA ASN A 5 1.22 -15.63 -0.25
C ASN A 5 2.07 -14.40 -0.05
N LYS A 6 1.72 -13.33 -0.74
CA LYS A 6 2.47 -12.09 -0.63
C LYS A 6 2.02 -11.34 0.60
N ARG A 7 2.99 -10.80 1.32
CA ARG A 7 2.68 -10.03 2.50
C ARG A 7 2.10 -8.66 2.15
N PHE A 8 2.58 -8.07 1.05
CA PHE A 8 2.15 -6.73 0.67
C PHE A 8 1.29 -6.80 -0.57
N VAL A 9 0.14 -6.13 -0.53
CA VAL A 9 -0.81 -6.11 -1.62
C VAL A 9 -1.06 -4.67 -2.01
N LYS A 10 -0.91 -4.39 -3.30
CA LYS A 10 -1.19 -3.05 -3.81
C LYS A 10 -2.69 -2.91 -4.02
N THR A 11 -3.30 -1.96 -3.33
CA THR A 11 -4.76 -1.75 -3.40
C THR A 11 -5.15 -0.53 -4.21
N LEU A 12 -4.21 0.37 -4.48
CA LEU A 12 -4.50 1.56 -5.26
C LEU A 12 -3.27 1.93 -6.07
N LYS A 13 -3.50 2.40 -7.29
CA LYS A 13 -2.44 2.93 -8.11
C LYS A 13 -3.01 4.08 -8.93
N GLU A 14 -2.38 5.24 -8.82
CA GLU A 14 -2.75 6.41 -9.59
C GLU A 14 -1.49 6.97 -10.23
N THR A 15 -1.54 7.22 -11.52
CA THR A 15 -0.42 7.75 -12.25
C THR A 15 -0.86 9.00 -13.00
N ASP A 16 -0.09 10.06 -12.89
CA ASP A 16 -0.34 11.26 -13.68
C ASP A 16 1.01 11.94 -13.92
N TRP A 17 0.95 13.18 -14.42
CA TRP A 17 2.20 13.88 -14.76
C TRP A 17 3.07 14.15 -13.54
N SER A 18 2.50 14.13 -12.35
CA SER A 18 3.28 14.40 -11.13
C SER A 18 3.91 13.14 -10.55
N GLY A 19 3.68 11.97 -11.17
CA GLY A 19 4.29 10.75 -10.72
C GLY A 19 3.29 9.64 -10.51
N ASN A 20 3.69 8.68 -9.71
CA ASN A 20 2.94 7.45 -9.46
C ASN A 20 2.68 7.34 -7.96
N THR A 21 1.40 7.19 -7.59
CA THR A 21 1.00 7.06 -6.20
C THR A 21 0.37 5.69 -6.01
N GLU A 22 0.80 4.99 -4.96
CA GLU A 22 0.31 3.63 -4.69
C GLU A 22 0.00 3.49 -3.21
N ILE A 23 -0.99 2.65 -2.91
CA ILE A 23 -1.26 2.26 -1.54
C ILE A 23 -1.05 0.76 -1.45
N TRP A 24 -0.26 0.35 -0.48
CA TRP A 24 0.07 -1.04 -0.23
C TRP A 24 -0.39 -1.41 1.16
N VAL A 25 -0.91 -2.61 1.32
CA VAL A 25 -1.39 -3.11 2.61
C VAL A 25 -0.51 -4.26 3.04
N ASP A 26 -0.05 -4.20 4.29
CA ASP A 26 0.64 -5.30 4.93
C ASP A 26 -0.42 -6.27 5.42
N ARG A 27 -0.50 -7.43 4.79
CA ARG A 27 -1.56 -8.39 5.12
C ARG A 27 -1.41 -8.96 6.52
N THR A 28 -0.19 -8.94 7.04
CA THR A 28 0.07 -9.45 8.38
C THR A 28 -0.48 -8.53 9.46
N THR A 29 -0.32 -7.22 9.29
CA THR A 29 -0.73 -6.26 10.30
C THR A 29 -1.96 -5.46 9.92
N GLY A 30 -2.26 -5.40 8.61
CA GLY A 30 -3.35 -4.56 8.12
C GLY A 30 -2.96 -3.12 7.92
N VAL A 31 -1.72 -2.75 8.18
CA VAL A 31 -1.28 -1.36 8.05
C VAL A 31 -1.16 -1.00 6.57
N ASN A 32 -1.72 0.14 6.21
CA ASN A 32 -1.62 0.68 4.86
C ASN A 32 -0.41 1.59 4.75
N TYR A 33 0.24 1.58 3.60
CA TYR A 33 1.39 2.43 3.33
C TYR A 33 1.15 3.22 2.06
N LEU A 34 1.58 4.46 2.08
CA LEU A 34 1.52 5.34 0.91
C LEU A 34 2.89 5.38 0.28
N PHE A 35 2.95 5.07 -1.01
CA PHE A 35 4.18 5.10 -1.78
C PHE A 35 4.00 6.06 -2.94
N HIS A 36 4.97 6.94 -3.13
CA HIS A 36 4.93 7.88 -4.25
C HIS A 36 6.30 7.93 -4.91
N SER A 37 6.30 7.90 -6.22
CA SER A 37 7.54 8.00 -6.97
C SER A 37 7.38 9.01 -8.09
N ASN A 38 8.48 9.67 -8.41
CA ASN A 38 8.53 10.63 -9.51
C ASN A 38 9.94 10.57 -10.07
N GLY A 39 10.05 10.04 -11.29
CA GLY A 39 11.36 9.86 -11.89
C GLY A 39 12.20 8.92 -11.04
N ASN A 40 13.33 9.40 -10.57
CA ASN A 40 14.24 8.60 -9.76
C ASN A 40 14.03 8.77 -8.27
N ALA A 41 13.03 9.55 -7.88
CA ALA A 41 12.77 9.80 -6.46
C ALA A 41 11.56 9.01 -6.01
N ALA A 42 11.61 8.51 -4.77
CA ALA A 42 10.50 7.75 -4.23
C ALA A 42 10.51 7.86 -2.71
N GLY A 43 9.33 7.73 -2.13
CA GLY A 43 9.17 7.75 -0.69
C GLY A 43 8.04 6.87 -0.25
N LEU A 44 8.13 6.40 0.99
CA LEU A 44 7.13 5.51 1.56
C LEU A 44 6.84 5.98 2.98
N THR A 45 5.56 6.00 3.34
CA THR A 45 5.16 6.38 4.69
C THR A 45 3.89 5.63 5.06
N PRO A 46 3.66 5.38 6.36
CA PRO A 46 2.37 4.83 6.75
C PRO A 46 1.25 5.80 6.38
N LEU A 47 0.13 5.23 5.92
CA LEU A 47 -1.04 6.03 5.59
C LEU A 47 -1.83 6.25 6.87
N LEU A 48 -2.08 7.50 7.22
CA LEU A 48 -2.68 7.83 8.50
C LEU A 48 -4.11 8.31 8.34
N ASN A 49 -4.91 7.99 9.35
CA ASN A 49 -6.22 8.60 9.52
C ASN A 49 -6.03 10.06 9.94
N ARG A 50 -7.11 10.81 9.91
CA ARG A 50 -7.02 12.23 10.26
C ARG A 50 -6.60 12.47 11.71
N ASP A 51 -6.78 11.46 12.57
CA ASP A 51 -6.39 11.59 13.97
C ASP A 51 -4.95 11.12 14.21
N GLY A 52 -4.22 10.77 13.14
CA GLY A 52 -2.82 10.40 13.25
C GLY A 52 -2.57 8.92 13.47
N THR A 53 -3.62 8.11 13.53
CA THR A 53 -3.43 6.66 13.67
C THR A 53 -3.33 6.02 12.30
N PRO A 54 -2.61 4.89 12.17
CA PRO A 54 -2.50 4.23 10.88
C PRO A 54 -3.85 3.69 10.40
N VAL A 55 -4.05 3.76 9.09
CA VAL A 55 -5.22 3.14 8.47
C VAL A 55 -5.02 1.64 8.49
N ILE A 56 -6.00 0.92 9.01
CA ILE A 56 -5.92 -0.54 9.12
C ILE A 56 -6.98 -1.15 8.22
N THR A 57 -6.56 -2.10 7.40
CA THR A 57 -7.45 -2.80 6.49
C THR A 57 -7.20 -4.29 6.64
N THR A 58 -8.26 -5.06 6.78
CA THR A 58 -8.14 -6.50 6.81
C THR A 58 -8.19 -7.03 5.38
N VAL A 59 -7.18 -7.79 5.01
CA VAL A 59 -7.12 -8.40 3.69
C VAL A 59 -7.23 -9.91 3.88
N PHE A 60 -8.23 -10.50 3.25
CA PHE A 60 -8.45 -11.93 3.37
C PHE A 60 -7.75 -12.66 2.23
N ASP A 61 -7.17 -13.81 2.55
CA ASP A 61 -6.64 -14.69 1.54
C ASP A 61 -7.78 -15.29 0.75
N GLU A 62 -7.56 -15.42 -0.55
CA GLU A 62 -8.52 -16.12 -1.41
C GLU A 62 -7.91 -17.43 -1.82
N GLU A 63 -8.65 -18.48 -1.58
CA GLU A 63 -8.14 -19.82 -1.88
C GLU A 63 -8.73 -20.39 -3.14
#